data_3de484d5bee1a5b1937fb6addee1d719
#
_entry.id   3de484d5bee1a5b1937fb6addee1d719
#
_cell.length_a   1.000
_cell.length_b   1.000
_cell.length_c   1.000
_cell.angle_alpha   90.00
_cell.angle_beta   90.00
_cell.angle_gamma   90.00
#
_symmetry.space_group_name_H-M   'P 1'
#
loop_
_entity.id
_entity.type
_entity.pdbx_description
1 polymer ?
#
loop_
_entity_poly.entity_id
_entity_poly.type
_entity_poly.pdbx_seq_one_letter_code
_entity_poly.pdbx_strand_id
1 'polypeptide(L)'
;IVLLGGDNYRIGMGGSSVSSLNTGDNNNNIEVNAIQRSNPEMQKRVANVIRGMVEKKENYIVSIHDHGAGGHLNCISELLENNGGVINIDKLPIGDNSLDYKEILGNESQERIGLIIKKKHLNFVKKLAIRERAPLYVIGEVKDNKNLIFKSLKNKISPFELKLEDLFGSSPKSIIVDKTIKTKFSKITYNESKLKKYLKDLLKLESVACKDWLTNKVDRCVSGRVAKQQTIGPINLPLNNCGVMAISYGERNGIATAIGHSPISGLINEQYGSINSIGEALTNIIFAPL
;
A
#
# COMPACT_ATOMS: atom_id res chain seq x y z
N ILE A 1 -23.20 -0.60 0.11
CA ILE A 1 -21.93 0.14 0.11
C ILE A 1 -22.02 1.17 1.22
N VAL A 2 -21.03 1.21 2.08
CA VAL A 2 -20.93 2.18 3.17
C VAL A 2 -19.60 2.91 3.12
N LEU A 3 -19.62 4.17 3.52
CA LEU A 3 -18.44 4.99 3.76
C LEU A 3 -18.32 5.20 5.26
N LEU A 4 -17.12 5.05 5.79
CA LEU A 4 -16.78 5.28 7.18
C LEU A 4 -15.67 6.33 7.26
N GLY A 5 -15.86 7.37 8.07
CA GLY A 5 -14.85 8.40 8.29
C GLY A 5 -15.26 9.82 7.92
N GLY A 6 -14.28 10.64 7.59
CA GLY A 6 -14.44 12.10 7.50
C GLY A 6 -15.10 12.63 6.22
N ASP A 7 -15.21 13.95 6.17
CA ASP A 7 -15.92 14.70 5.13
C ASP A 7 -14.97 15.12 3.99
N ASN A 8 -15.55 15.50 2.84
CA ASN A 8 -14.84 16.12 1.73
C ASN A 8 -14.66 17.63 1.96
N TYR A 9 -13.43 18.09 1.80
CA TYR A 9 -13.05 19.50 1.81
C TYR A 9 -12.23 19.82 0.57
N ARG A 10 -11.95 21.11 0.30
CA ARG A 10 -11.08 21.54 -0.81
C ARG A 10 -9.58 21.22 -0.60
N ILE A 11 -9.25 20.48 0.41
CA ILE A 11 -7.91 19.97 0.72
C ILE A 11 -7.81 18.52 0.26
N GLY A 12 -6.65 18.09 -0.23
CA GLY A 12 -6.43 16.76 -0.77
C GLY A 12 -6.92 16.59 -2.22
N MET A 13 -7.00 17.69 -2.98
CA MET A 13 -7.40 17.69 -4.39
C MET A 13 -6.18 17.43 -5.27
N GLY A 14 -6.12 16.24 -5.89
CA GLY A 14 -5.03 15.89 -6.81
C GLY A 14 -3.67 15.69 -6.16
N GLY A 15 -3.62 15.28 -4.91
CA GLY A 15 -2.38 15.10 -4.15
C GLY A 15 -1.41 14.10 -4.78
N SER A 16 -1.91 13.02 -5.36
CA SER A 16 -1.08 12.02 -6.06
C SER A 16 -0.43 12.59 -7.33
N SER A 17 -1.11 13.46 -8.06
CA SER A 17 -0.56 14.12 -9.25
C SER A 17 0.54 15.11 -8.89
N VAL A 18 0.33 15.91 -7.84
CA VAL A 18 1.30 16.92 -7.38
C VAL A 18 2.53 16.28 -6.73
N SER A 19 2.37 15.18 -6.02
CA SER A 19 3.49 14.47 -5.36
C SER A 19 4.55 13.93 -6.32
N SER A 20 4.20 13.79 -7.61
CA SER A 20 5.11 13.31 -8.66
C SER A 20 5.90 14.44 -9.35
N LEU A 21 5.65 15.69 -8.98
CA LEU A 21 6.26 16.87 -9.59
C LEU A 21 7.11 17.63 -8.55
N ASN A 22 8.01 18.50 -9.03
CA ASN A 22 8.75 19.37 -8.13
C ASN A 22 7.83 20.50 -7.60
N THR A 23 8.08 20.94 -6.38
CA THR A 23 7.38 22.09 -5.82
C THR A 23 7.66 23.34 -6.67
N GLY A 24 6.62 24.02 -7.10
CA GLY A 24 6.69 25.20 -7.95
C GLY A 24 6.45 24.93 -9.44
N ASP A 25 6.35 23.65 -9.86
CA ASP A 25 6.05 23.29 -11.26
C ASP A 25 4.57 23.53 -11.63
N ASN A 26 3.71 23.63 -10.63
CA ASN A 26 2.28 23.86 -10.80
C ASN A 26 1.84 25.27 -10.33
N ASN A 27 0.61 25.62 -10.67
CA ASN A 27 -0.04 26.79 -10.10
C ASN A 27 -0.18 26.62 -8.57
N ASN A 28 0.15 27.67 -7.80
CA ASN A 28 0.06 27.68 -6.33
C ASN A 28 -1.29 27.17 -5.80
N ASN A 29 -2.39 27.47 -6.47
CA ASN A 29 -3.71 27.00 -6.05
C ASN A 29 -3.85 25.48 -6.13
N ILE A 30 -3.22 24.84 -7.11
CA ILE A 30 -3.22 23.36 -7.24
C ILE A 30 -2.36 22.77 -6.13
N GLU A 31 -1.16 23.31 -5.91
CA GLU A 31 -0.23 22.81 -4.89
C GLU A 31 -0.81 22.95 -3.47
N VAL A 32 -1.42 24.10 -3.15
CA VAL A 32 -2.04 24.32 -1.86
C VAL A 32 -3.25 23.42 -1.62
N ASN A 33 -4.07 23.19 -2.65
CA ASN A 33 -5.23 22.29 -2.55
C ASN A 33 -4.83 20.81 -2.47
N ALA A 34 -3.64 20.43 -2.98
CA ALA A 34 -3.12 19.08 -2.90
C ALA A 34 -2.63 18.69 -1.49
N ILE A 35 -2.40 19.66 -0.61
CA ILE A 35 -1.97 19.41 0.77
C ILE A 35 -3.03 18.59 1.50
N GLN A 36 -2.60 17.46 2.06
CA GLN A 36 -3.45 16.62 2.90
C GLN A 36 -3.35 17.05 4.36
N ARG A 37 -4.48 16.98 5.06
CA ARG A 37 -4.55 17.26 6.49
C ARG A 37 -4.68 15.96 7.25
N SER A 38 -3.73 15.69 8.14
CA SER A 38 -3.82 14.54 9.04
C SER A 38 -4.94 14.72 10.07
N ASN A 39 -5.71 13.66 10.29
CA ASN A 39 -6.70 13.59 11.36
C ASN A 39 -6.56 12.25 12.11
N PRO A 40 -5.55 12.12 12.99
CA PRO A 40 -5.25 10.86 13.67
C PRO A 40 -6.39 10.41 14.59
N GLU A 41 -7.20 11.31 15.11
CA GLU A 41 -8.37 10.95 15.89
C GLU A 41 -9.41 10.24 15.03
N MET A 42 -9.74 10.77 13.85
CA MET A 42 -10.68 10.13 12.93
C MET A 42 -10.15 8.78 12.45
N GLN A 43 -8.86 8.71 12.11
CA GLN A 43 -8.20 7.46 11.72
C GLN A 43 -8.35 6.39 12.81
N LYS A 44 -8.10 6.75 14.07
CA LYS A 44 -8.24 5.82 15.20
C LYS A 44 -9.67 5.37 15.42
N ARG A 45 -10.64 6.26 15.32
CA ARG A 45 -12.07 5.96 15.41
C ARG A 45 -12.51 4.95 14.33
N VAL A 46 -12.13 5.20 13.08
CA VAL A 46 -12.38 4.31 11.94
C VAL A 46 -11.73 2.95 12.15
N ALA A 47 -10.46 2.91 12.54
CA ALA A 47 -9.73 1.68 12.83
C ALA A 47 -10.41 0.84 13.93
N ASN A 48 -10.94 1.48 14.98
CA ASN A 48 -11.66 0.78 16.06
C ASN A 48 -12.96 0.15 15.55
N VAL A 49 -13.70 0.80 14.64
CA VAL A 49 -14.90 0.21 14.03
C VAL A 49 -14.53 -1.01 13.21
N ILE A 50 -13.50 -0.92 12.36
CA ILE A 50 -13.03 -2.03 11.54
C ILE A 50 -12.60 -3.19 12.46
N ARG A 51 -11.80 -2.92 13.47
CA ARG A 51 -11.33 -3.89 14.44
C ARG A 51 -12.51 -4.59 15.15
N GLY A 52 -13.50 -3.82 15.60
CA GLY A 52 -14.70 -4.37 16.24
C GLY A 52 -15.56 -5.24 15.32
N MET A 53 -15.44 -5.11 13.98
CA MET A 53 -16.08 -6.00 13.01
C MET A 53 -15.28 -7.29 12.79
N VAL A 54 -13.95 -7.18 12.62
CA VAL A 54 -13.10 -8.34 12.28
C VAL A 54 -12.79 -9.24 13.48
N GLU A 55 -12.88 -8.72 14.70
CA GLU A 55 -12.73 -9.50 15.93
C GLU A 55 -13.95 -10.37 16.25
N LYS A 56 -15.02 -10.30 15.46
CA LYS A 56 -16.18 -11.17 15.61
C LYS A 56 -15.90 -12.57 15.04
N LYS A 57 -16.61 -13.57 15.55
CA LYS A 57 -16.55 -14.93 15.02
C LYS A 57 -16.91 -15.01 13.53
N GLU A 58 -17.89 -14.20 13.08
CA GLU A 58 -18.23 -13.99 11.68
C GLU A 58 -17.67 -12.61 11.25
N ASN A 59 -16.87 -12.58 10.19
CA ASN A 59 -16.42 -11.32 9.61
C ASN A 59 -17.59 -10.63 8.87
N TYR A 60 -17.89 -9.40 9.26
CA TYR A 60 -19.00 -8.63 8.67
C TYR A 60 -18.60 -7.83 7.42
N ILE A 61 -17.30 -7.74 7.15
CA ILE A 61 -16.74 -7.05 6.00
C ILE A 61 -16.69 -8.02 4.82
N VAL A 62 -17.34 -7.67 3.72
CA VAL A 62 -17.27 -8.41 2.44
C VAL A 62 -16.06 -7.93 1.64
N SER A 63 -15.90 -6.61 1.55
CA SER A 63 -14.75 -5.95 0.90
C SER A 63 -14.46 -4.63 1.60
N ILE A 64 -13.22 -4.20 1.58
CA ILE A 64 -12.74 -2.97 2.21
C ILE A 64 -11.67 -2.33 1.34
N HIS A 65 -11.73 -1.01 1.20
CA HIS A 65 -10.72 -0.21 0.53
C HIS A 65 -10.56 1.16 1.18
N ASP A 66 -9.34 1.68 1.21
CA ASP A 66 -9.07 3.03 1.69
C ASP A 66 -9.38 4.10 0.61
N HIS A 67 -9.45 5.36 1.04
CA HIS A 67 -9.50 6.50 0.15
C HIS A 67 -8.10 7.11 0.04
N GLY A 68 -7.41 6.77 -1.04
CA GLY A 68 -6.14 7.36 -1.42
C GLY A 68 -6.28 8.22 -2.67
N ALA A 69 -5.34 8.04 -3.59
CA ALA A 69 -5.34 8.68 -4.90
C ALA A 69 -6.65 8.45 -5.66
N GLY A 70 -7.19 9.50 -6.28
CA GLY A 70 -8.45 9.44 -7.00
C GLY A 70 -9.72 9.39 -6.14
N GLY A 71 -9.58 9.48 -4.83
CA GLY A 71 -10.67 9.70 -3.88
C GLY A 71 -11.77 8.64 -3.90
N HIS A 72 -13.04 9.09 -3.89
CA HIS A 72 -14.21 8.20 -3.93
C HIS A 72 -14.26 7.36 -5.20
N LEU A 73 -13.84 7.93 -6.33
CA LEU A 73 -13.93 7.25 -7.61
C LEU A 73 -13.03 6.00 -7.59
N ASN A 74 -11.77 6.14 -7.18
CA ASN A 74 -10.86 5.02 -7.13
C ASN A 74 -11.25 3.98 -6.07
N CYS A 75 -11.47 4.42 -4.83
CA CYS A 75 -11.86 3.51 -3.74
C CYS A 75 -13.09 2.66 -4.10
N ILE A 76 -14.15 3.28 -4.65
CA ILE A 76 -15.39 2.58 -4.93
C ILE A 76 -15.30 1.71 -6.19
N SER A 77 -14.53 2.14 -7.19
CA SER A 77 -14.28 1.29 -8.37
C SER A 77 -13.58 -0.01 -7.98
N GLU A 78 -12.54 0.06 -7.16
CA GLU A 78 -11.83 -1.13 -6.69
C GLU A 78 -12.70 -2.02 -5.79
N LEU A 79 -13.51 -1.43 -4.91
CA LEU A 79 -14.49 -2.19 -4.13
C LEU A 79 -15.50 -2.98 -5.00
N LEU A 80 -15.83 -2.45 -6.17
CA LEU A 80 -16.89 -2.98 -7.05
C LEU A 80 -16.36 -3.69 -8.29
N GLU A 81 -15.05 -3.84 -8.44
CA GLU A 81 -14.37 -4.39 -9.63
C GLU A 81 -15.04 -5.66 -10.18
N ASN A 82 -15.48 -6.55 -9.29
CA ASN A 82 -16.07 -7.82 -9.67
C ASN A 82 -17.59 -7.78 -9.92
N ASN A 83 -18.27 -6.70 -9.56
CA ASN A 83 -19.74 -6.64 -9.58
C ASN A 83 -20.30 -5.43 -10.33
N GLY A 84 -20.02 -4.25 -9.84
CA GLY A 84 -20.63 -2.99 -10.19
C GLY A 84 -21.53 -2.45 -9.07
N GLY A 85 -22.04 -1.24 -9.24
CA GLY A 85 -22.89 -0.64 -8.23
C GLY A 85 -23.41 0.75 -8.55
N VAL A 86 -24.34 1.19 -7.73
CA VAL A 86 -24.94 2.52 -7.83
C VAL A 86 -24.74 3.27 -6.53
N ILE A 87 -24.11 4.43 -6.63
CA ILE A 87 -23.80 5.33 -5.52
C ILE A 87 -24.66 6.59 -5.61
N ASN A 88 -25.28 6.96 -4.52
CA ASN A 88 -25.98 8.23 -4.39
C ASN A 88 -25.03 9.30 -3.84
N ILE A 89 -24.60 10.22 -4.70
CA ILE A 89 -23.69 11.31 -4.34
C ILE A 89 -24.28 12.20 -3.25
N ASP A 90 -25.58 12.39 -3.22
CA ASP A 90 -26.25 13.21 -2.21
C ASP A 90 -26.09 12.67 -0.77
N LYS A 91 -25.60 11.45 -0.62
CA LYS A 91 -25.33 10.78 0.65
C LYS A 91 -23.85 10.79 1.04
N LEU A 92 -22.98 11.30 0.19
CA LEU A 92 -21.58 11.52 0.55
C LEU A 92 -21.47 12.67 1.54
N PRO A 93 -20.62 12.56 2.55
CA PRO A 93 -20.37 13.67 3.47
C PRO A 93 -19.58 14.77 2.75
N ILE A 94 -20.09 15.98 2.79
CA ILE A 94 -19.50 17.14 2.14
C ILE A 94 -19.34 18.24 3.19
N GLY A 95 -18.09 18.57 3.51
CA GLY A 95 -17.74 19.63 4.44
C GLY A 95 -17.60 21.01 3.79
N ASP A 96 -17.40 21.04 2.45
CA ASP A 96 -17.34 22.27 1.65
C ASP A 96 -18.36 22.21 0.52
N ASN A 97 -19.45 22.96 0.66
CA ASN A 97 -20.54 23.00 -0.32
C ASN A 97 -20.19 23.69 -1.65
N SER A 98 -19.01 24.26 -1.77
CA SER A 98 -18.53 24.87 -3.02
C SER A 98 -17.91 23.85 -3.98
N LEU A 99 -17.70 22.59 -3.54
CA LEU A 99 -17.15 21.53 -4.36
C LEU A 99 -18.14 21.10 -5.45
N ASP A 100 -17.65 20.99 -6.68
CA ASP A 100 -18.42 20.40 -7.77
C ASP A 100 -18.36 18.86 -7.73
N TYR A 101 -19.08 18.19 -8.63
CA TYR A 101 -19.14 16.74 -8.64
C TYR A 101 -17.78 16.07 -8.94
N LYS A 102 -16.94 16.67 -9.79
CA LYS A 102 -15.61 16.13 -10.09
C LYS A 102 -14.71 16.24 -8.88
N GLU A 103 -14.78 17.38 -8.21
CA GLU A 103 -14.03 17.64 -6.97
C GLU A 103 -14.47 16.71 -5.84
N ILE A 104 -15.77 16.42 -5.71
CA ILE A 104 -16.29 15.47 -4.72
C ILE A 104 -15.79 14.05 -5.03
N LEU A 105 -15.88 13.61 -6.27
CA LEU A 105 -15.52 12.24 -6.66
C LEU A 105 -14.02 11.98 -6.61
N GLY A 106 -13.21 12.96 -7.04
CA GLY A 106 -11.76 12.86 -7.06
C GLY A 106 -11.05 13.35 -5.81
N ASN A 107 -11.79 13.75 -4.77
CA ASN A 107 -11.21 14.30 -3.54
C ASN A 107 -10.44 13.23 -2.75
N GLU A 108 -9.16 13.49 -2.51
CA GLU A 108 -8.25 12.60 -1.81
C GLU A 108 -8.18 12.86 -0.29
N SER A 109 -9.21 13.47 0.32
CA SER A 109 -9.27 13.61 1.77
C SER A 109 -9.16 12.27 2.46
N GLN A 110 -8.18 12.14 3.33
CA GLN A 110 -7.86 10.89 4.03
C GLN A 110 -8.81 10.58 5.19
N GLU A 111 -8.50 9.52 5.94
CA GLU A 111 -9.26 9.01 7.08
C GLU A 111 -10.69 8.60 6.71
N ARG A 112 -10.85 8.10 5.48
CA ARG A 112 -12.08 7.51 4.97
C ARG A 112 -11.83 6.10 4.48
N ILE A 113 -12.78 5.23 4.73
CA ILE A 113 -12.73 3.83 4.29
C ILE A 113 -14.05 3.46 3.63
N GLY A 114 -13.96 2.90 2.44
CA GLY A 114 -15.10 2.29 1.76
C GLY A 114 -15.27 0.83 2.15
N LEU A 115 -16.50 0.40 2.36
CA LEU A 115 -16.82 -0.97 2.77
C LEU A 115 -18.02 -1.53 1.99
N ILE A 116 -17.96 -2.81 1.69
CA ILE A 116 -19.13 -3.60 1.34
C ILE A 116 -19.50 -4.46 2.54
N ILE A 117 -20.72 -4.35 3.01
CA ILE A 117 -21.29 -5.14 4.10
C ILE A 117 -22.64 -5.74 3.72
N LYS A 118 -22.96 -6.91 4.25
CA LYS A 118 -24.29 -7.49 4.06
C LYS A 118 -25.35 -6.68 4.81
N LYS A 119 -26.50 -6.46 4.19
CA LYS A 119 -27.60 -5.66 4.75
C LYS A 119 -28.01 -6.10 6.16
N LYS A 120 -27.98 -7.40 6.43
CA LYS A 120 -28.31 -7.99 7.77
C LYS A 120 -27.41 -7.47 8.90
N HIS A 121 -26.15 -7.06 8.60
CA HIS A 121 -25.19 -6.58 9.59
C HIS A 121 -25.18 -5.05 9.76
N LEU A 122 -25.89 -4.32 8.91
CA LEU A 122 -25.84 -2.84 8.87
C LEU A 122 -26.16 -2.20 10.23
N ASN A 123 -27.19 -2.72 10.94
CA ASN A 123 -27.61 -2.17 12.22
C ASN A 123 -26.54 -2.36 13.30
N PHE A 124 -25.83 -3.50 13.28
CA PHE A 124 -24.71 -3.71 14.20
C PHE A 124 -23.56 -2.73 13.90
N VAL A 125 -23.19 -2.61 12.62
CA VAL A 125 -22.10 -1.72 12.20
C VAL A 125 -22.41 -0.26 12.53
N LYS A 126 -23.67 0.19 12.36
CA LYS A 126 -24.10 1.52 12.77
C LYS A 126 -23.95 1.74 14.28
N LYS A 127 -24.37 0.78 15.13
CA LYS A 127 -24.19 0.87 16.58
C LYS A 127 -22.72 0.93 16.98
N LEU A 128 -21.87 0.14 16.30
CA LEU A 128 -20.43 0.15 16.52
C LEU A 128 -19.80 1.49 16.12
N ALA A 129 -20.18 2.03 14.97
CA ALA A 129 -19.72 3.32 14.48
C ALA A 129 -20.11 4.47 15.43
N ILE A 130 -21.34 4.45 15.97
CA ILE A 130 -21.78 5.41 16.98
C ILE A 130 -20.94 5.30 18.26
N ARG A 131 -20.71 4.06 18.76
CA ARG A 131 -19.88 3.82 19.95
C ARG A 131 -18.48 4.41 19.79
N GLU A 132 -17.85 4.19 18.63
CA GLU A 132 -16.50 4.67 18.33
C GLU A 132 -16.49 6.14 17.86
N ARG A 133 -17.65 6.78 17.74
CA ARG A 133 -17.80 8.16 17.23
C ARG A 133 -17.20 8.34 15.81
N ALA A 134 -17.25 7.29 15.01
CA ALA A 134 -16.86 7.33 13.60
C ALA A 134 -18.09 7.50 12.73
N PRO A 135 -18.21 8.58 11.93
CA PRO A 135 -19.34 8.76 11.03
C PRO A 135 -19.46 7.60 10.04
N LEU A 136 -20.69 7.14 9.80
CA LEU A 136 -20.99 6.07 8.85
C LEU A 136 -22.13 6.48 7.94
N TYR A 137 -21.91 6.36 6.63
CA TYR A 137 -22.85 6.75 5.60
C TYR A 137 -23.18 5.54 4.71
N VAL A 138 -24.45 5.29 4.49
CA VAL A 138 -24.90 4.27 3.51
C VAL A 138 -25.07 4.97 2.18
N ILE A 139 -24.08 4.82 1.32
CA ILE A 139 -23.95 5.63 0.09
C ILE A 139 -24.48 4.95 -1.16
N GLY A 140 -24.68 3.63 -1.16
CA GLY A 140 -25.12 2.93 -2.38
C GLY A 140 -25.33 1.44 -2.19
N GLU A 141 -25.55 0.79 -3.31
CA GLU A 141 -25.81 -0.66 -3.39
C GLU A 141 -24.95 -1.30 -4.47
N VAL A 142 -24.50 -2.53 -4.19
CA VAL A 142 -23.83 -3.39 -5.19
C VAL A 142 -24.88 -3.88 -6.19
N LYS A 143 -24.51 -3.91 -7.47
CA LYS A 143 -25.29 -4.46 -8.58
C LYS A 143 -24.43 -5.44 -9.36
N ASP A 144 -25.02 -6.46 -9.91
CA ASP A 144 -24.31 -7.45 -10.74
C ASP A 144 -24.49 -7.10 -12.24
N ASN A 145 -23.98 -5.92 -12.61
CA ASN A 145 -24.11 -5.41 -13.98
C ASN A 145 -22.81 -4.82 -14.55
N LYS A 146 -21.70 -4.94 -13.81
CA LYS A 146 -20.38 -4.42 -14.19
C LYS A 146 -20.35 -2.91 -14.52
N ASN A 147 -21.33 -2.15 -14.07
CA ASN A 147 -21.38 -0.70 -14.25
C ASN A 147 -21.13 0.00 -12.92
N LEU A 148 -20.34 1.07 -12.95
CA LEU A 148 -20.15 1.98 -11.85
C LEU A 148 -20.89 3.28 -12.14
N ILE A 149 -21.89 3.57 -11.31
CA ILE A 149 -22.76 4.73 -11.49
C ILE A 149 -22.76 5.58 -10.23
N PHE A 150 -22.36 6.85 -10.35
CA PHE A 150 -22.59 7.87 -9.34
C PHE A 150 -23.72 8.77 -9.81
N LYS A 151 -24.78 8.86 -9.03
CA LYS A 151 -25.96 9.67 -9.38
C LYS A 151 -26.40 10.58 -8.24
N SER A 152 -26.89 11.75 -8.58
CA SER A 152 -27.63 12.63 -7.67
C SER A 152 -29.12 12.41 -7.90
N LEU A 153 -29.81 11.97 -6.86
CA LEU A 153 -31.29 11.86 -6.89
C LEU A 153 -31.94 13.24 -6.76
N LYS A 154 -31.30 14.16 -6.04
CA LYS A 154 -31.76 15.54 -5.86
C LYS A 154 -31.74 16.29 -7.18
N ASN A 155 -30.66 16.22 -7.93
CA ASN A 155 -30.49 16.96 -9.19
C ASN A 155 -30.86 16.14 -10.42
N LYS A 156 -31.22 14.86 -10.26
CA LYS A 156 -31.63 13.93 -11.33
C LYS A 156 -30.59 13.79 -12.45
N ILE A 157 -29.32 13.73 -12.08
CA ILE A 157 -28.19 13.56 -13.01
C ILE A 157 -27.29 12.42 -12.58
N SER A 158 -26.55 11.86 -13.53
CA SER A 158 -25.47 10.89 -13.30
C SER A 158 -24.15 11.51 -13.77
N PRO A 159 -23.42 12.18 -12.87
CA PRO A 159 -22.16 12.84 -13.28
C PRO A 159 -21.06 11.85 -13.65
N PHE A 160 -21.22 10.59 -13.28
CA PHE A 160 -20.28 9.53 -13.65
C PHE A 160 -21.04 8.22 -13.88
N GLU A 161 -20.85 7.62 -15.06
CA GLU A 161 -21.38 6.32 -15.43
C GLU A 161 -20.43 5.66 -16.43
N LEU A 162 -19.76 4.57 -16.01
CA LEU A 162 -18.86 3.79 -16.86
C LEU A 162 -18.99 2.29 -16.56
N LYS A 163 -18.68 1.48 -17.55
CA LYS A 163 -18.43 0.07 -17.35
C LYS A 163 -17.08 -0.10 -16.62
N LEU A 164 -17.02 -1.02 -15.67
CA LEU A 164 -15.78 -1.31 -14.95
C LEU A 164 -14.69 -1.86 -15.89
N GLU A 165 -15.08 -2.54 -16.95
CA GLU A 165 -14.17 -3.01 -17.98
C GLU A 165 -13.47 -1.85 -18.70
N ASP A 166 -14.19 -0.76 -19.00
CA ASP A 166 -13.62 0.44 -19.63
C ASP A 166 -12.71 1.21 -18.65
N LEU A 167 -13.03 1.17 -17.35
CA LEU A 167 -12.28 1.85 -16.30
C LEU A 167 -10.95 1.15 -15.97
N PHE A 168 -10.99 -0.17 -15.78
CA PHE A 168 -9.79 -0.94 -15.44
C PHE A 168 -9.00 -1.41 -16.66
N GLY A 169 -9.68 -1.52 -17.80
CA GLY A 169 -9.08 -2.01 -19.03
C GLY A 169 -8.56 -3.44 -18.90
N SER A 170 -7.78 -3.83 -19.87
CA SER A 170 -6.93 -5.02 -19.80
C SER A 170 -5.52 -4.63 -20.19
N SER A 171 -4.57 -4.87 -19.32
CA SER A 171 -3.16 -4.68 -19.70
C SER A 171 -2.83 -5.56 -20.90
N PRO A 172 -2.13 -5.04 -21.92
CA PRO A 172 -1.67 -5.85 -23.02
C PRO A 172 -0.88 -7.04 -22.48
N LYS A 173 -1.13 -8.23 -23.02
CA LYS A 173 -0.42 -9.43 -22.62
C LYS A 173 1.06 -9.27 -22.95
N SER A 174 1.90 -9.13 -21.93
CA SER A 174 3.36 -9.11 -22.10
C SER A 174 3.85 -10.53 -22.43
N ILE A 175 4.48 -10.68 -23.58
CA ILE A 175 5.13 -11.94 -23.97
C ILE A 175 6.64 -11.70 -23.84
N ILE A 176 7.24 -12.32 -22.83
CA ILE A 176 8.68 -12.31 -22.64
C ILE A 176 9.23 -13.56 -23.32
N VAL A 177 10.04 -13.36 -24.38
CA VAL A 177 10.74 -14.43 -25.07
C VAL A 177 12.18 -14.42 -24.59
N ASP A 178 12.52 -15.37 -23.75
CA ASP A 178 13.91 -15.56 -23.33
C ASP A 178 14.71 -16.30 -24.42
N LYS A 179 15.88 -15.75 -24.73
CA LYS A 179 16.88 -16.40 -25.60
C LYS A 179 18.14 -16.59 -24.80
N THR A 180 18.44 -17.82 -24.45
CA THR A 180 19.71 -18.14 -23.80
C THR A 180 20.88 -17.79 -24.72
N ILE A 181 21.65 -16.78 -24.34
CA ILE A 181 22.87 -16.38 -25.02
C ILE A 181 24.05 -17.06 -24.32
N LYS A 182 24.72 -17.98 -25.01
CA LYS A 182 25.96 -18.59 -24.50
C LYS A 182 27.08 -17.57 -24.54
N THR A 183 27.36 -16.94 -23.42
CA THR A 183 28.45 -15.98 -23.27
C THR A 183 29.72 -16.71 -22.81
N LYS A 184 30.85 -16.49 -23.50
CA LYS A 184 32.15 -16.92 -23.01
C LYS A 184 32.70 -15.88 -22.05
N PHE A 185 32.86 -16.28 -20.81
CA PHE A 185 33.49 -15.42 -19.80
C PHE A 185 35.00 -15.57 -19.82
N SER A 186 35.74 -14.48 -19.74
CA SER A 186 37.18 -14.48 -19.58
C SER A 186 37.58 -15.11 -18.24
N LYS A 187 38.69 -15.81 -18.19
CA LYS A 187 39.23 -16.28 -16.91
C LYS A 187 39.57 -15.05 -16.02
N ILE A 188 39.14 -15.14 -14.77
CA ILE A 188 39.51 -14.12 -13.78
C ILE A 188 41.01 -14.28 -13.50
N THR A 189 41.75 -13.19 -13.69
CA THR A 189 43.16 -13.11 -13.29
C THR A 189 43.29 -12.13 -12.12
N TYR A 190 43.97 -12.51 -11.10
CA TYR A 190 44.21 -11.67 -9.93
C TYR A 190 45.70 -11.70 -9.53
N ASN A 191 46.11 -10.64 -8.83
CA ASN A 191 47.45 -10.52 -8.28
C ASN A 191 47.36 -10.41 -6.76
N GLU A 192 47.91 -11.39 -6.06
CA GLU A 192 47.84 -11.48 -4.60
C GLU A 192 48.42 -10.23 -3.90
N SER A 193 49.44 -9.61 -4.49
CA SER A 193 50.02 -8.36 -3.93
C SER A 193 49.03 -7.18 -3.93
N LYS A 194 47.95 -7.26 -4.70
CA LYS A 194 46.91 -6.23 -4.82
C LYS A 194 45.68 -6.51 -3.97
N LEU A 195 45.71 -7.50 -3.07
CA LEU A 195 44.55 -7.90 -2.27
C LEU A 195 43.93 -6.70 -1.50
N LYS A 196 44.74 -5.84 -0.90
CA LYS A 196 44.28 -4.65 -0.19
C LYS A 196 43.55 -3.67 -1.12
N LYS A 197 43.98 -3.55 -2.37
CA LYS A 197 43.30 -2.72 -3.36
C LYS A 197 41.97 -3.34 -3.74
N TYR A 198 41.93 -4.63 -4.03
CA TYR A 198 40.70 -5.34 -4.39
C TYR A 198 39.65 -5.23 -3.27
N LEU A 199 40.06 -5.38 -2.01
CA LEU A 199 39.16 -5.21 -0.87
C LEU A 199 38.59 -3.77 -0.80
N LYS A 200 39.42 -2.75 -0.99
CA LYS A 200 38.95 -1.36 -1.04
C LYS A 200 37.99 -1.11 -2.20
N ASP A 201 38.27 -1.67 -3.35
CA ASP A 201 37.41 -1.52 -4.52
C ASP A 201 36.08 -2.25 -4.32
N LEU A 202 36.09 -3.45 -3.70
CA LEU A 202 34.89 -4.19 -3.33
C LEU A 202 33.99 -3.41 -2.37
N LEU A 203 34.58 -2.83 -1.33
CA LEU A 203 33.86 -2.04 -0.32
C LEU A 203 33.25 -0.74 -0.87
N LYS A 204 33.66 -0.30 -2.06
CA LYS A 204 33.10 0.87 -2.75
C LYS A 204 31.98 0.51 -3.74
N LEU A 205 31.80 -0.77 -4.04
CA LEU A 205 30.70 -1.15 -4.93
C LEU A 205 29.37 -0.75 -4.32
N GLU A 206 28.47 -0.25 -5.14
CA GLU A 206 27.15 0.19 -4.70
C GLU A 206 26.38 -0.92 -3.97
N SER A 207 26.50 -2.16 -4.40
CA SER A 207 25.88 -3.33 -3.77
C SER A 207 26.46 -3.68 -2.39
N VAL A 208 27.69 -3.25 -2.08
CA VAL A 208 28.43 -3.61 -0.86
C VAL A 208 28.60 -2.43 0.10
N ALA A 209 28.69 -1.22 -0.43
CA ALA A 209 28.94 -0.01 0.34
C ALA A 209 27.87 0.23 1.42
N CYS A 210 28.27 0.89 2.51
CA CYS A 210 27.39 1.23 3.61
C CYS A 210 26.17 2.06 3.15
N LYS A 211 25.00 1.71 3.62
CA LYS A 211 23.71 2.35 3.30
C LYS A 211 23.08 3.05 4.51
N ASP A 212 23.87 3.39 5.54
CA ASP A 212 23.37 4.00 6.77
C ASP A 212 22.60 5.30 6.53
N TRP A 213 22.99 6.07 5.52
CA TRP A 213 22.28 7.27 5.09
C TRP A 213 20.84 6.98 4.64
N LEU A 214 20.56 5.80 4.10
CA LEU A 214 19.23 5.34 3.73
C LEU A 214 18.53 4.65 4.91
N THR A 215 19.19 3.68 5.53
CA THR A 215 18.59 2.85 6.59
C THR A 215 18.24 3.64 7.86
N ASN A 216 18.88 4.80 8.10
CA ASN A 216 18.55 5.69 9.21
C ASN A 216 17.39 6.64 8.92
N LYS A 217 16.89 6.70 7.67
CA LYS A 217 15.80 7.58 7.25
C LYS A 217 14.48 6.85 6.94
N VAL A 218 14.52 5.53 6.80
CA VAL A 218 13.33 4.72 6.50
C VAL A 218 12.73 4.12 7.77
N ASP A 219 11.47 3.72 7.70
CA ASP A 219 10.77 3.04 8.77
C ASP A 219 11.44 1.70 9.09
N ARG A 220 11.90 1.54 10.33
CA ARG A 220 12.61 0.33 10.78
C ARG A 220 11.74 -0.61 11.61
N CYS A 221 10.69 -0.08 12.21
CA CYS A 221 9.79 -0.82 13.07
C CYS A 221 8.36 -0.57 12.66
N VAL A 222 7.81 -1.46 11.84
CA VAL A 222 6.40 -1.43 11.45
C VAL A 222 5.62 -2.36 12.36
N SER A 223 4.47 -1.93 12.87
CA SER A 223 3.52 -2.67 13.72
C SER A 223 3.91 -2.94 15.18
N GLY A 224 5.09 -2.58 15.64
CA GLY A 224 5.52 -2.78 17.03
C GLY A 224 5.77 -4.23 17.47
N ARG A 225 5.66 -5.21 16.57
CA ARG A 225 5.94 -6.64 16.83
C ARG A 225 7.28 -7.11 16.28
N VAL A 226 8.16 -6.18 15.93
CA VAL A 226 9.50 -6.49 15.44
C VAL A 226 10.36 -7.01 16.58
N ALA A 227 10.76 -8.28 16.53
CA ALA A 227 11.66 -8.91 17.50
C ALA A 227 13.13 -8.70 17.12
N LYS A 228 13.44 -8.58 15.84
CA LYS A 228 14.78 -8.26 15.34
C LYS A 228 14.69 -7.28 14.17
N GLN A 229 15.24 -6.08 14.36
CA GLN A 229 15.25 -5.02 13.36
C GLN A 229 16.28 -5.28 12.26
N GLN A 230 16.22 -4.46 11.21
CA GLN A 230 17.20 -4.46 10.13
C GLN A 230 18.59 -3.98 10.56
N THR A 231 18.71 -3.28 11.68
CA THR A 231 20.00 -2.83 12.24
C THR A 231 20.19 -3.35 13.65
N ILE A 232 21.42 -3.53 14.09
CA ILE A 232 21.73 -4.07 15.43
C ILE A 232 22.74 -3.20 16.20
N GLY A 233 22.77 -3.45 17.52
CA GLY A 233 23.69 -2.83 18.45
C GLY A 233 23.37 -1.36 18.75
N PRO A 234 24.08 -0.76 19.70
CA PRO A 234 23.84 0.62 20.13
C PRO A 234 24.02 1.66 19.03
N ILE A 235 24.89 1.40 18.08
CA ILE A 235 25.19 2.31 16.95
C ILE A 235 24.31 2.03 15.72
N ASN A 236 23.40 1.04 15.77
CA ASN A 236 22.56 0.63 14.66
C ASN A 236 23.32 0.25 13.37
N LEU A 237 24.47 -0.38 13.51
CA LEU A 237 25.30 -0.95 12.45
C LEU A 237 25.88 -2.28 12.97
N PRO A 238 26.17 -3.26 12.11
CA PRO A 238 25.77 -3.41 10.71
C PRO A 238 24.31 -3.79 10.52
N LEU A 239 23.89 -3.94 9.25
CA LEU A 239 22.58 -4.45 8.92
C LEU A 239 22.44 -5.91 9.37
N ASN A 240 21.21 -6.27 9.75
CA ASN A 240 20.87 -7.65 10.03
C ASN A 240 20.67 -8.45 8.72
N ASN A 241 20.97 -9.72 8.80
CA ASN A 241 20.81 -10.67 7.71
C ASN A 241 19.38 -11.23 7.61
N CYS A 242 18.57 -11.07 8.66
CA CYS A 242 17.18 -11.51 8.68
C CYS A 242 16.30 -10.57 9.52
N GLY A 243 15.03 -10.52 9.18
CA GLY A 243 13.99 -9.89 10.00
C GLY A 243 13.26 -10.94 10.83
N VAL A 244 12.88 -10.60 12.05
CA VAL A 244 12.07 -11.47 12.93
C VAL A 244 10.89 -10.68 13.47
N MET A 245 9.69 -11.24 13.27
CA MET A 245 8.43 -10.67 13.73
C MET A 245 7.76 -11.60 14.73
N ALA A 246 7.30 -11.07 15.85
CA ALA A 246 6.46 -11.82 16.77
C ALA A 246 5.05 -12.01 16.20
N ILE A 247 4.44 -13.17 16.39
CA ILE A 247 3.05 -13.45 15.97
C ILE A 247 2.07 -12.72 16.90
N SER A 248 2.37 -12.71 18.20
CA SER A 248 1.55 -12.03 19.22
C SER A 248 2.40 -11.28 20.23
N TYR A 249 1.78 -10.44 21.05
CA TYR A 249 2.49 -9.72 22.12
C TYR A 249 2.72 -10.56 23.38
N GLY A 250 1.97 -11.63 23.57
CA GLY A 250 1.99 -12.43 24.79
C GLY A 250 2.80 -13.72 24.71
N GLU A 251 3.34 -14.05 23.53
CA GLU A 251 4.02 -15.33 23.30
C GLU A 251 5.40 -15.12 22.68
N ARG A 252 6.22 -16.17 22.74
CA ARG A 252 7.57 -16.17 22.15
C ARG A 252 7.62 -16.71 20.71
N ASN A 253 6.45 -16.98 20.12
CA ASN A 253 6.37 -17.47 18.75
C ASN A 253 6.54 -16.33 17.75
N GLY A 254 7.29 -16.56 16.69
CA GLY A 254 7.60 -15.57 15.68
C GLY A 254 7.82 -16.19 14.31
N ILE A 255 8.02 -15.32 13.34
CA ILE A 255 8.37 -15.67 11.96
C ILE A 255 9.70 -14.99 11.64
N ALA A 256 10.68 -15.76 11.18
CA ALA A 256 11.92 -15.24 10.64
C ALA A 256 11.87 -15.26 9.10
N THR A 257 12.40 -14.21 8.49
CA THR A 257 12.49 -14.07 7.04
C THR A 257 13.89 -13.62 6.66
N ALA A 258 14.49 -14.30 5.69
CA ALA A 258 15.76 -13.91 5.09
C ALA A 258 15.66 -13.94 3.56
N ILE A 259 16.52 -13.18 2.92
CA ILE A 259 16.62 -13.09 1.46
C ILE A 259 18.00 -13.53 1.03
N GLY A 260 18.07 -14.34 0.00
CA GLY A 260 19.29 -14.64 -0.75
C GLY A 260 19.14 -14.15 -2.19
N HIS A 261 20.20 -13.56 -2.74
CA HIS A 261 20.14 -12.87 -4.02
C HIS A 261 21.43 -13.03 -4.82
N SER A 262 21.38 -13.77 -5.90
CA SER A 262 22.55 -14.04 -6.74
C SER A 262 22.23 -13.93 -8.25
N PRO A 263 21.82 -12.74 -8.74
CA PRO A 263 21.31 -12.58 -10.10
C PRO A 263 22.40 -12.81 -11.17
N ILE A 264 23.63 -12.36 -10.91
CA ILE A 264 24.73 -12.51 -11.87
C ILE A 264 25.09 -13.97 -12.05
N SER A 265 25.15 -14.76 -10.97
CA SER A 265 25.37 -16.21 -11.05
C SER A 265 24.26 -16.90 -11.86
N GLY A 266 23.01 -16.45 -11.69
CA GLY A 266 21.86 -16.95 -12.45
C GLY A 266 21.95 -16.68 -13.94
N LEU A 267 22.51 -15.55 -14.35
CA LEU A 267 22.77 -15.24 -15.76
C LEU A 267 23.87 -16.12 -16.38
N ILE A 268 24.80 -16.58 -15.56
CA ILE A 268 25.89 -17.48 -16.02
C ILE A 268 25.40 -18.93 -16.08
N ASN A 269 24.73 -19.36 -15.04
CA ASN A 269 24.16 -20.68 -14.91
C ASN A 269 23.01 -20.66 -13.90
N GLU A 270 21.79 -20.97 -14.33
CA GLU A 270 20.57 -20.90 -13.54
C GLU A 270 20.58 -21.83 -12.32
N GLN A 271 21.18 -23.01 -12.45
CA GLN A 271 21.29 -23.96 -11.34
C GLN A 271 22.20 -23.45 -10.23
N TYR A 272 23.39 -22.97 -10.59
CA TYR A 272 24.31 -22.39 -9.60
C TYR A 272 23.80 -21.08 -9.03
N GLY A 273 23.12 -20.26 -9.83
CA GLY A 273 22.45 -19.04 -9.35
C GLY A 273 21.40 -19.36 -8.29
N SER A 274 20.59 -20.37 -8.52
CA SER A 274 19.56 -20.81 -7.54
C SER A 274 20.21 -21.38 -6.27
N ILE A 275 21.24 -22.21 -6.39
CA ILE A 275 21.97 -22.76 -5.25
C ILE A 275 22.59 -21.63 -4.39
N ASN A 276 23.23 -20.65 -5.04
CA ASN A 276 23.84 -19.53 -4.34
C ASN A 276 22.78 -18.68 -3.61
N SER A 277 21.66 -18.38 -4.26
CA SER A 277 20.58 -17.61 -3.65
C SER A 277 19.98 -18.32 -2.43
N ILE A 278 19.73 -19.63 -2.55
CA ILE A 278 19.21 -20.41 -1.41
C ILE A 278 20.27 -20.53 -0.31
N GLY A 279 21.53 -20.76 -0.67
CA GLY A 279 22.64 -20.84 0.28
C GLY A 279 22.81 -19.55 1.07
N GLU A 280 22.73 -18.40 0.42
CA GLU A 280 22.76 -17.08 1.07
C GLU A 280 21.56 -16.90 2.00
N ALA A 281 20.33 -17.19 1.55
CA ALA A 281 19.15 -17.10 2.40
C ALA A 281 19.25 -17.98 3.66
N LEU A 282 19.74 -19.21 3.52
CA LEU A 282 19.95 -20.13 4.64
C LEU A 282 21.02 -19.61 5.60
N THR A 283 22.15 -19.12 5.10
CA THR A 283 23.20 -18.55 5.97
C THR A 283 22.76 -17.28 6.67
N ASN A 284 21.85 -16.51 6.09
CA ASN A 284 21.26 -15.33 6.70
C ASN A 284 20.26 -15.70 7.80
N ILE A 285 19.40 -16.70 7.59
CA ILE A 285 18.32 -17.04 8.52
C ILE A 285 18.81 -17.72 9.81
N ILE A 286 19.96 -18.41 9.77
CA ILE A 286 20.50 -19.06 10.97
C ILE A 286 20.81 -18.09 12.13
N PHE A 287 20.89 -16.79 11.85
CA PHE A 287 21.05 -15.75 12.87
C PHE A 287 19.73 -15.27 13.48
N ALA A 288 18.61 -15.85 13.09
CA ALA A 288 17.35 -15.62 13.77
C ALA A 288 17.39 -16.30 15.14
N PRO A 289 17.07 -15.57 16.23
CA PRO A 289 16.87 -16.19 17.54
C PRO A 289 15.57 -16.99 17.48
N LEU A 290 15.67 -18.28 17.40
CA LEU A 290 14.54 -19.23 17.40
C LEU A 290 14.38 -19.81 18.79
#